data_70ca56e309e75d8fb7eb09eede81bc6f
#
_entry.id   70ca56e309e75d8fb7eb09eede81bc6f
#
_cell.length_a   1.000
_cell.length_b   1.000
_cell.length_c   1.000
_cell.angle_alpha   90.00
_cell.angle_beta   90.00
_cell.angle_gamma   90.00
#
_symmetry.space_group_name_H-M   'P 1'
#
loop_
_entity.id
_entity.type
_entity.pdbx_description
1 polymer ?
#
loop_
_entity_poly.entity_id
_entity_poly.type
_entity_poly.pdbx_seq_one_letter_code
_entity_poly.pdbx_strand_id
1 'polypeptide(L)'
;RLEAMVADSDKNWKKADSFYETAAGLTTTPAGVLNNWGFSKLTRGDPQGAEKLFVEALTYDPQLFTAKNNMVLARAAQRKYELPVVKMTQTERAELLYSMALAAIKQGDVAVGKGLLNEAIETHPQYFEAASRSLEALDANVKL
;
A
#
# COMPACT_ATOMS: atom_id res chain seq x y z
N ARG A 1 13.06 8.26 -14.83
CA ARG A 1 12.65 7.24 -13.85
C ARG A 1 13.85 6.56 -13.21
N LEU A 2 14.79 6.10 -14.03
CA LEU A 2 16.00 5.45 -13.52
C LEU A 2 16.81 6.39 -12.62
N GLU A 3 16.95 7.63 -13.02
CA GLU A 3 17.67 8.63 -12.24
C GLU A 3 17.01 8.89 -10.90
N ALA A 4 15.67 8.91 -10.86
CA ALA A 4 14.92 9.06 -9.62
C ALA A 4 15.12 7.86 -8.71
N MET A 5 15.12 6.65 -9.24
CA MET A 5 15.32 5.42 -8.48
C MET A 5 16.73 5.35 -7.89
N VAL A 6 17.74 5.79 -8.64
CA VAL A 6 19.12 5.87 -8.13
C VAL A 6 19.21 6.89 -7.00
N ALA A 7 18.56 8.04 -7.15
CA ALA A 7 18.53 9.07 -6.12
C ALA A 7 17.85 8.58 -4.84
N ASP A 8 16.78 7.76 -4.97
CA ASP A 8 16.12 7.13 -3.81
C ASP A 8 17.10 6.19 -3.09
N SER A 9 17.84 5.37 -3.82
CA SER A 9 18.82 4.45 -3.25
C SER A 9 19.90 5.20 -2.46
N ASP A 10 20.30 6.36 -2.94
CA ASP A 10 21.26 7.22 -2.26
C ASP A 10 20.64 8.07 -1.16
N LYS A 11 19.32 7.93 -0.94
CA LYS A 11 18.56 8.72 0.04
C LYS A 11 18.64 10.22 -0.21
N ASN A 12 18.79 10.63 -1.48
CA ASN A 12 18.75 12.02 -1.90
C ASN A 12 17.32 12.37 -2.35
N TRP A 13 16.44 12.58 -1.36
CA TRP A 13 15.00 12.72 -1.60
C TRP A 13 14.63 13.95 -2.44
N LYS A 14 15.33 15.06 -2.24
CA LYS A 14 15.06 16.28 -3.02
C LYS A 14 15.33 16.07 -4.50
N LYS A 15 16.43 15.41 -4.81
CA LYS A 15 16.80 15.09 -6.18
C LYS A 15 15.81 14.08 -6.79
N ALA A 16 15.43 13.07 -6.01
CA ALA A 16 14.45 12.07 -6.43
C ALA A 16 13.11 12.74 -6.78
N ASP A 17 12.62 13.62 -5.92
CA ASP A 17 11.35 14.31 -6.14
C ASP A 17 11.40 15.15 -7.43
N SER A 18 12.52 15.82 -7.69
CA SER A 18 12.69 16.61 -8.91
C SER A 18 12.61 15.74 -10.16
N PHE A 19 13.26 14.57 -10.14
CA PHE A 19 13.21 13.63 -11.25
C PHE A 19 11.81 13.06 -11.47
N TYR A 20 11.14 12.67 -10.41
CA TYR A 20 9.77 12.14 -10.51
C TYR A 20 8.80 13.19 -11.03
N GLU A 21 8.89 14.41 -10.53
CA GLU A 21 8.02 15.50 -10.98
C GLU A 21 8.22 15.77 -12.48
N THR A 22 9.47 15.85 -12.92
CA THR A 22 9.80 16.03 -14.32
C THR A 22 9.28 14.87 -15.17
N ALA A 23 9.54 13.63 -14.73
CA ALA A 23 9.10 12.45 -15.46
C ALA A 23 7.56 12.39 -15.58
N ALA A 24 6.84 12.73 -14.52
CA ALA A 24 5.37 12.75 -14.56
C ALA A 24 4.86 13.79 -15.54
N GLY A 25 5.53 14.94 -15.66
CA GLY A 25 5.14 16.00 -16.59
C GLY A 25 5.45 15.70 -18.05
N LEU A 26 6.33 14.73 -18.32
CA LEU A 26 6.74 14.37 -19.68
C LEU A 26 5.91 13.25 -20.31
N THR A 27 5.00 12.64 -19.58
CA THR A 27 4.20 11.51 -20.07
C THR A 27 2.71 11.83 -20.03
N THR A 28 1.97 11.27 -21.00
CA THR A 28 0.51 11.34 -21.00
C THR A 28 -0.12 10.22 -20.16
N THR A 29 0.70 9.27 -19.67
CA THR A 29 0.26 8.14 -18.86
C THR A 29 1.08 8.10 -17.57
N PRO A 30 0.89 9.06 -16.65
CA PRO A 30 1.77 9.23 -15.50
C PRO A 30 1.49 8.30 -14.32
N ALA A 31 0.49 7.42 -14.39
CA ALA A 31 0.09 6.60 -13.25
C ALA A 31 1.28 5.82 -12.66
N GLY A 32 2.07 5.16 -13.50
CA GLY A 32 3.22 4.38 -13.04
C GLY A 32 4.28 5.24 -12.37
N VAL A 33 4.58 6.41 -12.94
CA VAL A 33 5.55 7.35 -12.39
C VAL A 33 5.08 7.88 -11.04
N LEU A 34 3.81 8.27 -10.96
CA LEU A 34 3.22 8.76 -9.72
C LEU A 34 3.22 7.69 -8.63
N ASN A 35 2.92 6.44 -9.01
CA ASN A 35 2.98 5.33 -8.08
C ASN A 35 4.40 5.12 -7.54
N ASN A 36 5.41 5.17 -8.40
CA ASN A 36 6.81 5.03 -8.00
C ASN A 36 7.24 6.19 -7.10
N TRP A 37 6.81 7.39 -7.42
CA TRP A 37 7.08 8.57 -6.58
C TRP A 37 6.43 8.44 -5.21
N GLY A 38 5.17 8.00 -5.17
CA GLY A 38 4.48 7.72 -3.91
C GLY A 38 5.22 6.69 -3.08
N PHE A 39 5.72 5.63 -3.70
CA PHE A 39 6.49 4.60 -3.00
C PHE A 39 7.80 5.18 -2.42
N SER A 40 8.47 6.06 -3.15
CA SER A 40 9.64 6.78 -2.66
C SER A 40 9.30 7.56 -1.37
N LYS A 41 8.20 8.30 -1.38
CA LYS A 41 7.76 9.04 -0.20
C LYS A 41 7.39 8.12 0.97
N LEU A 42 6.75 7.00 0.67
CA LEU A 42 6.38 6.03 1.70
C LEU A 42 7.61 5.45 2.39
N THR A 43 8.61 5.06 1.62
CA THR A 43 9.84 4.45 2.17
C THR A 43 10.67 5.43 2.97
N ARG A 44 10.58 6.73 2.67
CA ARG A 44 11.30 7.76 3.43
C ARG A 44 10.55 8.24 4.67
N GLY A 45 9.36 7.70 4.93
CA GLY A 45 8.60 8.04 6.12
C GLY A 45 7.63 9.21 5.93
N ASP A 46 7.16 9.46 4.71
CA ASP A 46 6.15 10.46 4.40
C ASP A 46 4.89 9.79 3.84
N PRO A 47 4.12 9.09 4.70
CA PRO A 47 2.93 8.38 4.21
C PRO A 47 1.82 9.31 3.75
N GLN A 48 1.73 10.53 4.29
CA GLN A 48 0.72 11.50 3.86
C GLN A 48 0.99 11.98 2.43
N GLY A 49 2.25 12.34 2.13
CA GLY A 49 2.66 12.71 0.78
C GLY A 49 2.53 11.57 -0.19
N ALA A 50 2.86 10.35 0.26
CA ALA A 50 2.72 9.15 -0.54
C ALA A 50 1.25 8.91 -0.92
N GLU A 51 0.35 9.00 0.04
CA GLU A 51 -1.08 8.78 -0.20
C GLU A 51 -1.62 9.70 -1.29
N LYS A 52 -1.25 10.98 -1.26
CA LYS A 52 -1.67 11.94 -2.28
C LYS A 52 -1.25 11.52 -3.68
N LEU A 53 -0.03 11.02 -3.82
CA LEU A 53 0.49 10.58 -5.11
C LEU A 53 -0.20 9.31 -5.60
N PHE A 54 -0.54 8.38 -4.70
CA PHE A 54 -1.29 7.18 -5.07
C PHE A 54 -2.72 7.53 -5.50
N VAL A 55 -3.36 8.47 -4.82
CA VAL A 55 -4.68 8.97 -5.22
C VAL A 55 -4.60 9.57 -6.63
N GLU A 56 -3.58 10.38 -6.89
CA GLU A 56 -3.39 10.98 -8.21
C GLU A 56 -3.13 9.91 -9.28
N ALA A 57 -2.29 8.92 -8.97
CA ALA A 57 -2.05 7.81 -9.89
C ALA A 57 -3.35 7.10 -10.28
N LEU A 58 -4.25 6.90 -9.33
CA LEU A 58 -5.52 6.22 -9.57
C LEU A 58 -6.52 7.09 -10.36
N THR A 59 -6.33 8.41 -10.43
CA THR A 59 -7.14 9.25 -11.33
C THR A 59 -6.78 8.99 -12.79
N TYR A 60 -5.52 8.62 -13.07
CA TYR A 60 -5.07 8.30 -14.41
C TYR A 60 -5.29 6.83 -14.78
N ASP A 61 -5.17 5.93 -13.81
CA ASP A 61 -5.41 4.51 -14.02
C ASP A 61 -6.12 3.90 -12.79
N PRO A 62 -7.46 3.93 -12.79
CA PRO A 62 -8.24 3.39 -11.67
C PRO A 62 -8.07 1.88 -11.44
N GLN A 63 -7.49 1.16 -12.40
CA GLN A 63 -7.30 -0.28 -12.32
C GLN A 63 -5.91 -0.68 -11.82
N LEU A 64 -5.02 0.28 -11.57
CA LEU A 64 -3.65 -0.01 -11.16
C LEU A 64 -3.63 -0.54 -9.73
N PHE A 65 -3.66 -1.87 -9.60
CA PHE A 65 -3.73 -2.52 -8.29
C PHE A 65 -2.56 -2.14 -7.38
N THR A 66 -1.35 -2.02 -7.94
CA THR A 66 -0.18 -1.62 -7.16
C THR A 66 -0.41 -0.30 -6.45
N ALA A 67 -1.05 0.68 -7.12
CA ALA A 67 -1.36 1.96 -6.50
C ALA A 67 -2.43 1.83 -5.42
N LYS A 68 -3.44 0.97 -5.63
CA LYS A 68 -4.45 0.69 -4.60
C LYS A 68 -3.81 0.10 -3.36
N ASN A 69 -2.93 -0.89 -3.55
CA ASN A 69 -2.25 -1.54 -2.44
C ASN A 69 -1.31 -0.58 -1.71
N ASN A 70 -0.54 0.19 -2.46
CA ASN A 70 0.36 1.19 -1.87
C ASN A 70 -0.41 2.27 -1.11
N MET A 71 -1.59 2.67 -1.62
CA MET A 71 -2.45 3.62 -0.91
C MET A 71 -2.89 3.05 0.44
N VAL A 72 -3.29 1.78 0.47
CA VAL A 72 -3.66 1.11 1.72
C VAL A 72 -2.49 1.08 2.69
N LEU A 73 -1.28 0.79 2.20
CA LEU A 73 -0.07 0.78 3.04
C LEU A 73 0.24 2.18 3.58
N ALA A 74 0.09 3.22 2.77
CA ALA A 74 0.32 4.60 3.20
C ALA A 74 -0.69 5.01 4.27
N ARG A 75 -1.96 4.60 4.12
CA ARG A 75 -3.00 4.87 5.12
C ARG A 75 -2.72 4.11 6.41
N ALA A 76 -2.36 2.83 6.29
CA ALA A 76 -2.03 2.00 7.46
C ALA A 76 -0.83 2.57 8.22
N ALA A 77 0.15 3.14 7.53
CA ALA A 77 1.29 3.80 8.17
C ALA A 77 0.85 5.00 9.01
N GLN A 78 -0.31 5.57 8.72
CA GLN A 78 -0.94 6.63 9.50
C GLN A 78 -1.95 6.08 10.51
N ARG A 79 -1.99 4.77 10.71
CA ARG A 79 -2.94 4.03 11.56
C ARG A 79 -4.40 4.23 11.13
N LYS A 80 -4.61 4.45 9.84
CA LYS A 80 -5.95 4.53 9.24
C LYS A 80 -6.24 3.15 8.64
N TYR A 81 -6.97 2.35 9.39
CA TYR A 81 -7.22 0.94 9.05
C TYR A 81 -8.60 0.73 8.42
N GLU A 82 -8.94 1.61 7.50
CA GLU A 82 -10.17 1.52 6.71
C GLU A 82 -9.81 1.48 5.24
N LEU A 83 -10.54 0.69 4.47
CA LEU A 83 -10.33 0.64 3.03
C LEU A 83 -10.70 1.99 2.41
N PRO A 84 -9.88 2.49 1.47
CA PRO A 84 -10.23 3.72 0.76
C PRO A 84 -11.42 3.49 -0.17
N VAL A 85 -12.10 4.58 -0.52
CA VAL A 85 -13.21 4.53 -1.48
C VAL A 85 -12.62 4.55 -2.88
N VAL A 86 -12.24 3.36 -3.37
CA VAL A 86 -11.72 3.16 -4.72
C VAL A 86 -12.40 1.96 -5.34
N LYS A 87 -12.41 1.91 -6.67
CA LYS A 87 -12.98 0.77 -7.39
C LYS A 87 -12.13 -0.48 -7.10
N MET A 88 -12.78 -1.56 -6.69
CA MET A 88 -12.09 -2.82 -6.41
C MET A 88 -13.03 -4.01 -6.62
N THR A 89 -12.46 -5.11 -7.07
CA THR A 89 -13.17 -6.38 -7.11
C THR A 89 -13.22 -6.98 -5.70
N GLN A 90 -14.01 -8.03 -5.51
CA GLN A 90 -14.08 -8.73 -4.24
C GLN A 90 -12.72 -9.35 -3.86
N THR A 91 -12.03 -9.92 -4.83
CA THR A 91 -10.69 -10.49 -4.61
C THR A 91 -9.69 -9.40 -4.23
N GLU A 92 -9.72 -8.27 -4.94
CA GLU A 92 -8.86 -7.12 -4.60
C GLU A 92 -9.15 -6.62 -3.19
N ARG A 93 -10.44 -6.55 -2.83
CA ARG A 93 -10.83 -6.12 -1.48
C ARG A 93 -10.20 -7.02 -0.41
N ALA A 94 -10.26 -8.33 -0.61
CA ALA A 94 -9.67 -9.29 0.31
C ALA A 94 -8.14 -9.11 0.40
N GLU A 95 -7.48 -8.92 -0.73
CA GLU A 95 -6.03 -8.72 -0.78
C GLU A 95 -5.62 -7.41 -0.12
N LEU A 96 -6.41 -6.34 -0.29
CA LEU A 96 -6.14 -5.05 0.35
C LEU A 96 -6.34 -5.13 1.86
N LEU A 97 -7.35 -5.85 2.31
CA LEU A 97 -7.56 -6.11 3.74
C LEU A 97 -6.38 -6.88 4.33
N TYR A 98 -5.88 -7.87 3.60
CA TYR A 98 -4.71 -8.64 4.02
C TYR A 98 -3.48 -7.75 4.17
N SER A 99 -3.18 -6.90 3.18
CA SER A 99 -2.05 -5.96 3.24
C SER A 99 -2.17 -5.02 4.44
N MET A 100 -3.37 -4.51 4.68
CA MET A 100 -3.65 -3.64 5.82
C MET A 100 -3.43 -4.37 7.14
N ALA A 101 -3.87 -5.63 7.20
CA ALA A 101 -3.70 -6.47 8.40
C ALA A 101 -2.22 -6.65 8.73
N LEU A 102 -1.40 -7.00 7.75
CA LEU A 102 0.04 -7.18 7.96
C LEU A 102 0.70 -5.90 8.43
N ALA A 103 0.31 -4.76 7.87
CA ALA A 103 0.83 -3.46 8.29
C ALA A 103 0.45 -3.16 9.74
N ALA A 104 -0.80 -3.44 10.12
CA ALA A 104 -1.26 -3.23 11.49
C ALA A 104 -0.47 -4.09 12.48
N ILE A 105 -0.28 -5.35 12.16
CA ILE A 105 0.49 -6.29 13.00
C ILE A 105 1.92 -5.81 13.16
N LYS A 106 2.55 -5.40 12.06
CA LYS A 106 3.93 -4.90 12.07
C LYS A 106 4.08 -3.68 12.96
N GLN A 107 3.04 -2.85 13.05
CA GLN A 107 3.05 -1.64 13.88
C GLN A 107 2.64 -1.89 15.33
N GLY A 108 2.36 -3.13 15.69
CA GLY A 108 1.96 -3.51 17.04
C GLY A 108 0.45 -3.47 17.29
N ASP A 109 -0.37 -3.11 16.30
CA ASP A 109 -1.83 -3.09 16.42
C ASP A 109 -2.38 -4.48 16.11
N VAL A 110 -2.03 -5.45 16.95
CA VAL A 110 -2.27 -6.87 16.71
C VAL A 110 -3.77 -7.21 16.69
N ALA A 111 -4.55 -6.65 17.61
CA ALA A 111 -5.99 -6.91 17.66
C ALA A 111 -6.68 -6.42 16.37
N VAL A 112 -6.30 -5.23 15.90
CA VAL A 112 -6.79 -4.70 14.63
C VAL A 112 -6.38 -5.62 13.48
N GLY A 113 -5.13 -6.06 13.48
CA GLY A 113 -4.61 -6.96 12.45
C GLY A 113 -5.37 -8.28 12.40
N LYS A 114 -5.69 -8.89 13.56
CA LYS A 114 -6.47 -10.11 13.60
C LYS A 114 -7.87 -9.91 13.01
N GLY A 115 -8.52 -8.82 13.38
CA GLY A 115 -9.84 -8.48 12.82
C GLY A 115 -9.81 -8.34 11.32
N LEU A 116 -8.78 -7.66 10.80
CA LEU A 116 -8.60 -7.48 9.36
C LEU A 116 -8.29 -8.79 8.65
N LEU A 117 -7.51 -9.69 9.25
CA LEU A 117 -7.25 -11.01 8.68
C LEU A 117 -8.54 -11.82 8.58
N ASN A 118 -9.35 -11.81 9.63
CA ASN A 118 -10.65 -12.49 9.60
C ASN A 118 -11.54 -11.90 8.49
N GLU A 119 -11.58 -10.59 8.37
CA GLU A 119 -12.37 -9.94 7.33
C GLU A 119 -11.86 -10.29 5.93
N ALA A 120 -10.54 -10.36 5.75
CA ALA A 120 -9.94 -10.76 4.48
C ALA A 120 -10.34 -12.20 4.10
N ILE A 121 -10.30 -13.10 5.06
CA ILE A 121 -10.69 -14.51 4.87
C ILE A 121 -12.16 -14.60 4.46
N GLU A 122 -13.04 -13.90 5.17
CA GLU A 122 -14.48 -13.90 4.89
C GLU A 122 -14.81 -13.25 3.55
N THR A 123 -14.03 -12.26 3.13
CA THR A 123 -14.30 -11.50 1.90
C THR A 123 -13.82 -12.24 0.65
N HIS A 124 -12.73 -13.00 0.77
CA HIS A 124 -12.17 -13.70 -0.39
C HIS A 124 -13.17 -14.73 -0.92
N PRO A 125 -13.39 -14.76 -2.25
CA PRO A 125 -14.35 -15.72 -2.83
C PRO A 125 -13.90 -17.17 -2.74
N GLN A 126 -12.63 -17.41 -2.44
CA GLN A 126 -12.06 -18.75 -2.29
C GLN A 126 -11.28 -18.81 -0.97
N TYR A 127 -10.69 -19.97 -0.65
CA TYR A 127 -9.84 -20.10 0.53
C TYR A 127 -8.61 -19.20 0.41
N PHE A 128 -8.43 -18.31 1.38
CA PHE A 128 -7.33 -17.37 1.40
C PHE A 128 -6.21 -17.90 2.29
N GLU A 129 -5.35 -18.73 1.71
CA GLU A 129 -4.31 -19.44 2.47
C GLU A 129 -3.37 -18.51 3.22
N ALA A 130 -2.87 -17.45 2.56
CA ALA A 130 -1.91 -16.53 3.18
C ALA A 130 -2.49 -15.87 4.44
N ALA A 131 -3.73 -15.39 4.36
CA ALA A 131 -4.40 -14.76 5.49
C ALA A 131 -4.67 -15.77 6.61
N SER A 132 -5.10 -16.98 6.24
CA SER A 132 -5.38 -18.05 7.21
C SER A 132 -4.12 -18.46 7.96
N ARG A 133 -2.99 -18.59 7.26
CA ARG A 133 -1.70 -18.92 7.89
C ARG A 133 -1.22 -17.82 8.82
N SER A 134 -1.39 -16.56 8.44
CA SER A 134 -1.02 -15.43 9.29
C SER A 134 -1.83 -15.42 10.57
N LEU A 135 -3.14 -15.69 10.47
CA LEU A 135 -4.01 -15.74 11.62
C LEU A 135 -3.64 -16.88 12.56
N GLU A 136 -3.37 -18.07 12.02
CA GLU A 136 -2.93 -19.23 12.80
C GLU A 136 -1.63 -18.94 13.55
N ALA A 137 -0.67 -18.28 12.87
CA ALA A 137 0.60 -17.92 13.50
C ALA A 137 0.40 -16.96 14.68
N LEU A 138 -0.49 -15.99 14.55
CA LEU A 138 -0.81 -15.07 15.65
C LEU A 138 -1.46 -15.81 16.81
N ASP A 139 -2.41 -16.69 16.55
CA ASP A 139 -3.10 -17.45 17.58
C ASP A 139 -2.14 -18.40 18.30
N ALA A 140 -1.22 -19.01 17.59
CA ALA A 140 -0.19 -19.87 18.18
C ALA A 140 0.70 -19.08 19.12
N ASN A 141 1.13 -17.86 18.73
CA ASN A 141 1.96 -17.02 19.56
C ASN A 141 1.24 -16.54 20.82
N VAL A 142 -0.05 -16.26 20.71
CA VAL A 142 -0.87 -15.84 21.86
C VAL A 142 -1.02 -16.97 22.88
N LYS A 143 -0.99 -18.21 22.45
CA LYS A 143 -1.14 -19.37 23.34
C LYS A 143 0.15 -19.72 24.09
N LEU A 144 1.26 -19.16 23.70
CA LEU A 144 2.53 -19.37 24.40
C LEU A 144 2.64 -18.51 25.66
#